data_585eb5d9a7171fd568927a4218416d50
#
_entry.id   585eb5d9a7171fd568927a4218416d50
#
_cell.length_a   1.000
_cell.length_b   1.000
_cell.length_c   1.000
_cell.angle_alpha   90.00
_cell.angle_beta   90.00
_cell.angle_gamma   90.00
#
_symmetry.space_group_name_H-M   'P 1'
#
loop_
_entity.id
_entity.type
_entity.pdbx_description
1 polymer ?
#
loop_
_entity_poly.entity_id
_entity_poly.type
_entity_poly.pdbx_seq_one_letter_code
_entity_poly.pdbx_strand_id
1 'polypeptide(L)'
;MKDLKIPFKLEGITRIDDTPVHKALREALANCLVNTDFYFPRGIVIRKDAESIVMENPGSIRTGKTQMLKGGISDPRNKVLMKMFNLIGIGERAGSGVPDIYSVWEQQGWKQPEVIEEYGPDRTILKLSLIKKVAIKNGDKKVAIKSGDKKKITKRTEQQLEYILEHMACLLYTSDAADEL
;
A
#
# COMPACT_ATOMS: atom_id res chain seq x y z
N MET A 1 10.66 -6.07 15.20
CA MET A 1 10.31 -6.51 13.86
C MET A 1 11.37 -7.49 13.39
N LYS A 2 11.31 -8.74 13.88
CA LYS A 2 12.31 -9.76 13.52
C LYS A 2 12.18 -10.22 12.06
N ASP A 3 11.02 -10.03 11.47
CA ASP A 3 10.62 -10.67 10.22
C ASP A 3 10.93 -9.83 8.95
N LEU A 4 11.27 -8.55 9.10
CA LEU A 4 11.87 -7.75 8.05
C LEU A 4 13.41 -7.69 8.14
N LYS A 5 14.02 -8.53 8.94
CA LYS A 5 15.49 -8.63 9.04
C LYS A 5 16.12 -9.19 7.75
N ILE A 6 15.35 -9.88 6.94
CA ILE A 6 15.78 -10.39 5.65
C ILE A 6 14.83 -9.78 4.60
N PRO A 7 15.21 -8.64 3.99
CA PRO A 7 14.38 -7.95 2.98
C PRO A 7 14.36 -8.68 1.64
N PHE A 8 14.93 -9.83 1.56
CA PHE A 8 14.99 -10.69 0.37
C PHE A 8 14.81 -12.14 0.81
N LYS A 9 14.33 -12.96 -0.10
CA LYS A 9 14.29 -14.40 0.03
C LYS A 9 15.45 -14.99 -0.77
N LEU A 10 16.09 -16.04 -0.25
CA LEU A 10 17.05 -16.81 -1.01
C LEU A 10 16.36 -18.07 -1.51
N GLU A 11 16.40 -18.30 -2.82
CA GLU A 11 16.07 -19.59 -3.43
C GLU A 11 17.35 -20.16 -4.06
N GLY A 12 17.97 -21.10 -3.36
CA GLY A 12 19.32 -21.55 -3.67
C GLY A 12 20.33 -20.41 -3.51
N ILE A 13 21.04 -20.08 -4.58
CA ILE A 13 22.03 -18.98 -4.65
C ILE A 13 21.44 -17.68 -5.17
N THR A 14 20.15 -17.69 -5.58
CA THR A 14 19.50 -16.51 -6.16
C THR A 14 18.79 -15.72 -5.08
N ARG A 15 19.08 -14.42 -5.02
CA ARG A 15 18.41 -13.46 -4.16
C ARG A 15 17.10 -13.03 -4.82
N ILE A 16 15.98 -13.18 -4.09
CA ILE A 16 14.67 -12.69 -4.49
C ILE A 16 14.29 -11.54 -3.57
N ASP A 17 14.29 -10.34 -4.12
CA ASP A 17 13.91 -9.12 -3.39
C ASP A 17 12.39 -8.89 -3.37
N ASP A 18 11.63 -9.70 -4.10
CA ASP A 18 10.20 -9.58 -4.27
C ASP A 18 9.42 -10.33 -3.18
N THR A 19 9.30 -9.72 -2.01
CA THR A 19 8.52 -10.27 -0.88
C THR A 19 7.01 -10.04 -1.08
N PRO A 20 6.12 -10.80 -0.39
CA PRO A 20 4.68 -10.53 -0.42
C PRO A 20 4.31 -9.09 -0.08
N VAL A 21 5.04 -8.45 0.84
CA VAL A 21 4.82 -7.04 1.22
C VAL A 21 5.12 -6.10 0.04
N HIS A 22 6.20 -6.35 -0.70
CA HIS A 22 6.51 -5.54 -1.89
C HIS A 22 5.44 -5.70 -2.98
N LYS A 23 4.93 -6.91 -3.19
CA LYS A 23 3.82 -7.15 -4.12
C LYS A 23 2.57 -6.40 -3.70
N ALA A 24 2.20 -6.49 -2.41
CA ALA A 24 1.04 -5.80 -1.87
C ALA A 24 1.16 -4.28 -1.96
N LEU A 25 2.36 -3.72 -1.76
CA LEU A 25 2.60 -2.28 -1.92
C LEU A 25 2.49 -1.83 -3.38
N ARG A 26 3.05 -2.60 -4.34
CA ARG A 26 2.87 -2.31 -5.76
C ARG A 26 1.41 -2.38 -6.19
N GLU A 27 0.68 -3.36 -5.69
CA GLU A 27 -0.75 -3.49 -5.92
C GLU A 27 -1.54 -2.31 -5.35
N ALA A 28 -1.22 -1.89 -4.12
CA ALA A 28 -1.83 -0.72 -3.49
C ALA A 28 -1.58 0.56 -4.31
N LEU A 29 -0.35 0.75 -4.79
CA LEU A 29 0.00 1.87 -5.64
C LEU A 29 -0.74 1.83 -6.99
N ALA A 30 -0.72 0.67 -7.66
CA ALA A 30 -1.43 0.50 -8.93
C ALA A 30 -2.92 0.80 -8.77
N ASN A 31 -3.55 0.31 -7.70
CA ASN A 31 -4.95 0.59 -7.38
C ASN A 31 -5.20 2.09 -7.14
N CYS A 32 -4.30 2.77 -6.45
CA CYS A 32 -4.37 4.21 -6.24
C CYS A 32 -4.33 4.97 -7.58
N LEU A 33 -3.35 4.65 -8.45
CA LEU A 33 -3.19 5.28 -9.77
C LEU A 33 -4.37 4.97 -10.72
N VAL A 34 -4.76 3.71 -10.81
CA VAL A 34 -5.80 3.24 -11.73
C VAL A 34 -7.18 3.79 -11.39
N ASN A 35 -7.46 4.04 -10.11
CA ASN A 35 -8.76 4.54 -9.66
C ASN A 35 -8.79 6.06 -9.45
N THR A 36 -7.68 6.75 -9.69
CA THR A 36 -7.61 8.21 -9.61
C THR A 36 -8.52 8.87 -10.65
N ASP A 37 -9.22 9.91 -10.22
CA ASP A 37 -9.89 10.86 -11.11
C ASP A 37 -8.88 11.94 -11.49
N PHE A 38 -8.25 11.80 -12.66
CA PHE A 38 -7.25 12.73 -13.18
C PHE A 38 -7.85 14.06 -13.69
N TYR A 39 -9.17 14.16 -13.80
CA TYR A 39 -9.83 15.43 -14.11
C TYR A 39 -10.04 16.31 -12.89
N PHE A 40 -9.77 15.78 -11.72
CA PHE A 40 -9.90 16.52 -10.47
C PHE A 40 -8.66 17.40 -10.23
N PRO A 41 -8.80 18.65 -9.73
CA PRO A 41 -7.68 19.59 -9.59
C PRO A 41 -6.66 19.20 -8.50
N ARG A 42 -6.93 18.16 -7.70
CA ARG A 42 -6.01 17.66 -6.67
C ARG A 42 -5.37 16.37 -7.13
N GLY A 43 -4.05 16.27 -6.97
CA GLY A 43 -3.29 15.07 -7.31
C GLY A 43 -3.36 13.95 -6.28
N ILE A 44 -2.68 12.86 -6.60
CA ILE A 44 -2.41 11.76 -5.69
C ILE A 44 -1.43 12.22 -4.60
N VAL A 45 -1.65 11.79 -3.38
CA VAL A 45 -0.75 12.06 -2.27
C VAL A 45 -0.33 10.75 -1.63
N ILE A 46 0.98 10.52 -1.54
CA ILE A 46 1.53 9.35 -0.85
C ILE A 46 2.43 9.86 0.28
N ARG A 47 2.10 9.46 1.50
CA ARG A 47 2.89 9.78 2.69
C ARG A 47 3.35 8.52 3.37
N LYS A 48 4.61 8.49 3.78
CA LYS A 48 5.17 7.43 4.59
C LYS A 48 5.77 8.02 5.86
N ASP A 49 5.40 7.45 6.97
CA ASP A 49 6.02 7.70 8.27
C ASP A 49 6.58 6.40 8.89
N ALA A 50 7.03 6.46 10.14
CA ALA A 50 7.57 5.30 10.85
C ALA A 50 6.52 4.21 11.14
N GLU A 51 5.24 4.56 11.13
CA GLU A 51 4.15 3.70 11.61
C GLU A 51 3.13 3.34 10.53
N SER A 52 3.13 4.08 9.41
CA SER A 52 2.13 3.89 8.35
C SER A 52 2.61 4.35 6.98
N ILE A 53 1.93 3.82 5.96
CA ILE A 53 1.94 4.34 4.60
C ILE A 53 0.51 4.74 4.27
N VAL A 54 0.31 5.97 3.83
CA VAL A 54 -1.00 6.50 3.44
C VAL A 54 -0.95 6.86 1.97
N MET A 55 -1.88 6.32 1.21
CA MET A 55 -2.07 6.60 -0.22
C MET A 55 -3.45 7.22 -0.40
N GLU A 56 -3.50 8.40 -0.98
CA GLU A 56 -4.74 9.16 -1.20
C GLU A 56 -4.88 9.47 -2.67
N ASN A 57 -6.04 9.22 -3.24
CA ASN A 57 -6.33 9.57 -4.62
C ASN A 57 -7.70 10.26 -4.75
N PRO A 58 -7.85 11.22 -5.67
CA PRO A 58 -9.14 11.78 -6.03
C PRO A 58 -10.09 10.72 -6.58
N GLY A 59 -11.37 10.85 -6.23
CA GLY A 59 -12.45 9.98 -6.68
C GLY A 59 -12.89 8.97 -5.63
N SER A 60 -14.15 8.57 -5.73
CA SER A 60 -14.80 7.56 -4.89
C SER A 60 -14.56 6.14 -5.42
N ILE A 61 -14.82 5.15 -4.58
CA ILE A 61 -14.73 3.72 -4.92
C ILE A 61 -15.93 3.33 -5.79
N ARG A 62 -15.72 3.02 -7.07
CA ARG A 62 -16.78 2.76 -8.05
C ARG A 62 -17.59 1.50 -7.75
N THR A 63 -16.95 0.47 -7.23
CA THR A 63 -17.61 -0.80 -6.85
C THR A 63 -18.29 -0.74 -5.48
N GLY A 64 -18.05 0.32 -4.72
CA GLY A 64 -18.40 0.42 -3.31
C GLY A 64 -17.43 -0.35 -2.41
N LYS A 65 -17.25 0.14 -1.19
CA LYS A 65 -16.27 -0.38 -0.22
C LYS A 65 -16.47 -1.86 0.11
N THR A 66 -17.70 -2.29 0.32
CA THR A 66 -18.02 -3.70 0.65
C THR A 66 -17.59 -4.65 -0.46
N GLN A 67 -17.91 -4.33 -1.72
CA GLN A 67 -17.54 -5.16 -2.86
C GLN A 67 -16.03 -5.15 -3.11
N MET A 68 -15.38 -4.00 -2.95
CA MET A 68 -13.92 -3.88 -3.06
C MET A 68 -13.20 -4.79 -2.04
N LEU A 69 -13.67 -4.83 -0.79
CA LEU A 69 -13.09 -5.69 0.26
C LEU A 69 -13.37 -7.17 0.01
N LYS A 70 -14.52 -7.51 -0.56
CA LYS A 70 -14.87 -8.89 -0.94
C LYS A 70 -14.04 -9.38 -2.13
N GLY A 71 -13.67 -8.49 -3.03
CA GLY A 71 -12.96 -8.82 -4.26
C GLY A 71 -13.85 -9.44 -5.34
N GLY A 72 -13.21 -9.96 -6.40
CA GLY A 72 -13.87 -10.66 -7.50
C GLY A 72 -14.48 -9.76 -8.58
N ILE A 73 -14.64 -8.45 -8.32
CA ILE A 73 -15.12 -7.47 -9.30
C ILE A 73 -14.10 -6.35 -9.41
N SER A 74 -13.75 -5.98 -10.63
CA SER A 74 -12.87 -4.85 -10.93
C SER A 74 -13.59 -3.87 -11.86
N ASP A 75 -13.71 -2.63 -11.42
CA ASP A 75 -14.20 -1.52 -12.25
C ASP A 75 -13.22 -0.34 -12.18
N PRO A 76 -12.06 -0.47 -12.85
CA PRO A 76 -11.04 0.56 -12.83
C PRO A 76 -11.52 1.83 -13.54
N ARG A 77 -11.26 3.01 -12.94
CA ARG A 77 -11.55 4.30 -13.57
C ARG A 77 -10.72 4.49 -14.83
N ASN A 78 -9.45 4.13 -14.77
CA ASN A 78 -8.50 4.26 -15.88
C ASN A 78 -8.17 2.87 -16.46
N LYS A 79 -9.04 2.38 -17.36
CA LYS A 79 -8.93 1.04 -17.97
C LYS A 79 -7.64 0.84 -18.77
N VAL A 80 -7.17 1.89 -19.44
CA VAL A 80 -5.92 1.81 -20.23
C VAL A 80 -4.72 1.65 -19.30
N LEU A 81 -4.66 2.43 -18.23
CA LEU A 81 -3.61 2.34 -17.24
C LEU A 81 -3.60 0.95 -16.55
N MET A 82 -4.79 0.40 -16.24
CA MET A 82 -4.90 -0.97 -15.72
C MET A 82 -4.32 -2.00 -16.68
N LYS A 83 -4.60 -1.89 -17.99
CA LYS A 83 -4.00 -2.77 -18.99
C LYS A 83 -2.46 -2.65 -19.03
N MET A 84 -1.92 -1.45 -18.88
CA MET A 84 -0.48 -1.24 -18.83
C MET A 84 0.15 -1.91 -17.61
N PHE A 85 -0.47 -1.80 -16.44
CA PHE A 85 -0.01 -2.51 -15.24
C PHE A 85 -0.06 -4.03 -15.39
N ASN A 86 -1.11 -4.56 -16.03
CA ASN A 86 -1.20 -6.00 -16.30
C ASN A 86 -0.05 -6.50 -17.19
N LEU A 87 0.43 -5.70 -18.15
CA LEU A 87 1.57 -6.07 -19.00
C LEU A 87 2.87 -6.26 -18.23
N ILE A 88 2.99 -5.65 -17.07
CA ILE A 88 4.17 -5.77 -16.19
C ILE A 88 3.90 -6.66 -14.96
N GLY A 89 2.82 -7.44 -15.00
CA GLY A 89 2.50 -8.43 -13.96
C GLY A 89 1.92 -7.83 -12.67
N ILE A 90 1.30 -6.65 -12.75
CA ILE A 90 0.63 -6.01 -11.62
C ILE A 90 -0.89 -6.00 -11.89
N GLY A 91 -1.70 -6.43 -10.92
CA GLY A 91 -3.16 -6.44 -11.06
C GLY A 91 -3.70 -7.52 -12.01
N GLU A 92 -2.99 -8.63 -12.18
CA GLU A 92 -3.35 -9.70 -13.14
C GLU A 92 -4.71 -10.34 -12.88
N ARG A 93 -5.13 -10.42 -11.61
CA ARG A 93 -6.41 -11.01 -11.23
C ARG A 93 -7.44 -9.94 -10.97
N ALA A 94 -8.50 -9.93 -11.73
CA ALA A 94 -9.59 -8.98 -11.54
C ALA A 94 -10.14 -9.03 -10.11
N GLY A 95 -10.01 -7.92 -9.40
CA GLY A 95 -10.60 -7.72 -8.06
C GLY A 95 -9.94 -8.48 -6.90
N SER A 96 -8.76 -9.09 -7.07
CA SER A 96 -8.05 -9.74 -5.95
C SER A 96 -7.11 -8.80 -5.18
N GLY A 97 -6.72 -7.69 -5.78
CA GLY A 97 -5.66 -6.82 -5.25
C GLY A 97 -5.89 -6.35 -3.83
N VAL A 98 -7.06 -5.84 -3.51
CA VAL A 98 -7.36 -5.36 -2.15
C VAL A 98 -7.42 -6.51 -1.13
N PRO A 99 -8.16 -7.62 -1.36
CA PRO A 99 -8.10 -8.78 -0.48
C PRO A 99 -6.68 -9.30 -0.24
N ASP A 100 -5.83 -9.34 -1.25
CA ASP A 100 -4.44 -9.80 -1.14
C ASP A 100 -3.61 -8.86 -0.24
N ILE A 101 -3.80 -7.53 -0.33
CA ILE A 101 -3.19 -6.56 0.57
C ILE A 101 -3.57 -6.84 2.02
N TYR A 102 -4.87 -7.06 2.30
CA TYR A 102 -5.36 -7.37 3.65
C TYR A 102 -4.76 -8.68 4.19
N SER A 103 -4.72 -9.73 3.36
CA SER A 103 -4.13 -11.02 3.70
C SER A 103 -2.65 -10.90 4.06
N VAL A 104 -1.87 -10.16 3.26
CA VAL A 104 -0.45 -9.94 3.52
C VAL A 104 -0.22 -9.17 4.83
N TRP A 105 -1.03 -8.13 5.11
CA TRP A 105 -0.95 -7.37 6.36
C TRP A 105 -1.26 -8.23 7.57
N GLU A 106 -2.25 -9.10 7.46
CA GLU A 106 -2.60 -10.06 8.51
C GLU A 106 -1.46 -11.05 8.79
N GLN A 107 -0.85 -11.63 7.73
CA GLN A 107 0.30 -12.52 7.84
C GLN A 107 1.51 -11.87 8.51
N GLN A 108 1.71 -10.56 8.35
CA GLN A 108 2.75 -9.80 9.05
C GLN A 108 2.39 -9.51 10.51
N GLY A 109 1.17 -9.79 10.95
CA GLY A 109 0.68 -9.46 12.29
C GLY A 109 0.52 -7.95 12.50
N TRP A 110 0.37 -7.16 11.44
CA TRP A 110 0.12 -5.72 11.51
C TRP A 110 -1.36 -5.41 11.70
N LYS A 111 -1.68 -4.19 12.13
CA LYS A 111 -3.06 -3.69 12.11
C LYS A 111 -3.59 -3.76 10.68
N GLN A 112 -4.85 -4.14 10.54
CA GLN A 112 -5.46 -4.24 9.23
C GLN A 112 -5.44 -2.90 8.49
N PRO A 113 -5.32 -2.94 7.14
CA PRO A 113 -5.48 -1.76 6.31
C PRO A 113 -6.82 -1.07 6.55
N GLU A 114 -6.83 0.25 6.49
CA GLU A 114 -8.04 1.05 6.58
C GLU A 114 -8.29 1.72 5.24
N VAL A 115 -9.51 1.62 4.74
CA VAL A 115 -9.97 2.35 3.56
C VAL A 115 -11.02 3.36 4.00
N ILE A 116 -10.78 4.62 3.70
CA ILE A 116 -11.65 5.74 4.05
C ILE A 116 -12.07 6.42 2.75
N GLU A 117 -13.36 6.75 2.64
CA GLU A 117 -13.88 7.62 1.59
C GLU A 117 -14.27 8.95 2.22
N GLU A 118 -13.81 10.03 1.62
CA GLU A 118 -14.21 11.39 1.95
C GLU A 118 -15.04 11.95 0.81
N TYR A 119 -16.07 12.71 1.14
CA TYR A 119 -17.00 13.31 0.21
C TYR A 119 -16.97 14.83 0.37
N GLY A 120 -16.81 15.54 -0.75
CA GLY A 120 -16.76 16.98 -0.83
C GLY A 120 -15.42 17.65 -0.54
N PRO A 121 -14.39 17.38 -1.34
CA PRO A 121 -14.32 16.64 -2.60
C PRO A 121 -14.11 15.14 -2.41
N ASP A 122 -14.59 14.34 -3.37
CA ASP A 122 -14.43 12.89 -3.35
C ASP A 122 -12.98 12.47 -3.33
N ARG A 123 -12.62 11.66 -2.34
CA ARG A 123 -11.27 11.15 -2.14
C ARG A 123 -11.31 9.76 -1.52
N THR A 124 -10.47 8.89 -2.02
CA THR A 124 -10.22 7.57 -1.42
C THR A 124 -8.86 7.58 -0.73
N ILE A 125 -8.81 7.11 0.51
CA ILE A 125 -7.60 7.04 1.32
C ILE A 125 -7.39 5.59 1.74
N LEU A 126 -6.24 5.03 1.38
CA LEU A 126 -5.77 3.73 1.88
C LEU A 126 -4.66 3.96 2.90
N LYS A 127 -4.88 3.54 4.14
CA LYS A 127 -3.90 3.59 5.22
C LYS A 127 -3.39 2.20 5.54
N LEU A 128 -2.11 1.99 5.38
CA LEU A 128 -1.39 0.75 5.62
C LEU A 128 -0.55 0.89 6.89
N SER A 129 -1.03 0.34 8.01
CA SER A 129 -0.32 0.42 9.29
C SER A 129 0.84 -0.58 9.35
N LEU A 130 2.00 -0.13 9.83
CA LEU A 130 3.19 -0.95 10.08
C LEU A 130 3.32 -1.34 11.57
N ILE A 131 2.30 -1.02 12.38
CA ILE A 131 2.23 -1.34 13.80
C ILE A 131 1.63 -2.73 13.96
N LYS A 132 2.24 -3.56 14.80
CA LYS A 132 1.70 -4.89 15.13
C LYS A 132 0.36 -4.80 15.86
N LYS A 133 -0.52 -5.74 15.57
CA LYS A 133 -1.73 -5.95 16.39
C LYS A 133 -1.28 -6.31 17.81
N VAL A 134 -1.84 -5.65 18.79
CA VAL A 134 -1.70 -6.06 20.21
C VAL A 134 -2.63 -7.26 20.41
N ALA A 135 -2.07 -8.43 20.65
CA ALA A 135 -2.88 -9.59 21.04
C ALA A 135 -3.44 -9.31 22.46
N ILE A 136 -4.72 -8.98 22.54
CA ILE A 136 -5.42 -8.95 23.83
C ILE A 136 -5.59 -10.41 24.22
N LYS A 137 -4.72 -10.92 25.09
CA LYS A 137 -4.99 -12.16 25.83
C LYS A 137 -6.14 -11.85 26.76
N ASN A 138 -7.31 -12.42 26.49
CA ASN A 138 -8.41 -12.47 27.47
C ASN A 138 -7.91 -13.24 28.70
N GLY A 139 -7.62 -12.50 29.74
CA GLY A 139 -7.13 -13.01 31.02
C GLY A 139 -6.57 -11.84 31.81
N ASP A 140 -7.35 -11.35 32.76
CA ASP A 140 -7.07 -10.30 33.74
C ASP A 140 -5.58 -10.01 34.00
N LYS A 141 -5.06 -8.92 33.40
CA LYS A 141 -4.07 -8.03 34.01
C LYS A 141 -3.86 -6.84 33.08
N LYS A 142 -4.29 -5.66 33.53
CA LYS A 142 -3.86 -4.37 32.99
C LYS A 142 -2.33 -4.32 33.03
N VAL A 143 -1.66 -4.63 31.92
CA VAL A 143 -0.24 -4.33 31.77
C VAL A 143 -0.15 -2.90 31.28
N ALA A 144 0.24 -2.01 32.15
CA ALA A 144 0.62 -0.65 31.81
C ALA A 144 1.69 -0.70 30.71
N ILE A 145 1.39 -0.16 29.56
CA ILE A 145 2.35 -0.01 28.46
C ILE A 145 3.34 1.05 28.92
N LYS A 146 4.52 0.62 29.35
CA LYS A 146 5.67 1.52 29.52
C LYS A 146 6.05 2.01 28.13
N SER A 147 5.81 3.29 27.86
CA SER A 147 6.35 4.03 26.73
C SER A 147 7.87 4.06 26.85
N GLY A 148 8.56 3.17 26.18
CA GLY A 148 10.01 3.10 26.37
C GLY A 148 10.78 2.16 25.45
N ASP A 149 10.24 1.69 24.35
CA ASP A 149 11.05 1.02 23.33
C ASP A 149 10.88 1.67 21.96
N LYS A 150 11.49 2.85 21.80
CA LYS A 150 11.92 3.35 20.50
C LYS A 150 13.05 2.44 19.99
N LYS A 151 12.73 1.23 19.51
CA LYS A 151 13.70 0.43 18.79
C LYS A 151 14.04 1.18 17.50
N LYS A 152 15.30 1.63 17.41
CA LYS A 152 15.91 2.17 16.20
C LYS A 152 15.50 1.33 15.00
N ILE A 153 14.74 1.92 14.09
CA ILE A 153 14.59 1.43 12.73
C ILE A 153 16.02 1.40 12.19
N THR A 154 16.49 0.25 11.78
CA THR A 154 17.86 0.15 11.27
C THR A 154 17.94 0.99 10.00
N LYS A 155 18.99 1.81 9.87
CA LYS A 155 19.30 2.64 8.68
C LYS A 155 19.07 1.90 7.34
N ARG A 156 19.21 0.58 7.35
CA ARG A 156 19.02 -0.30 6.21
C ARG A 156 17.54 -0.48 5.81
N THR A 157 16.60 -0.42 6.76
CA THR A 157 15.15 -0.47 6.49
C THR A 157 14.67 0.87 5.95
N GLU A 158 15.25 1.98 6.42
CA GLU A 158 15.02 3.32 5.87
C GLU A 158 15.50 3.40 4.43
N GLN A 159 16.71 2.98 4.14
CA GLN A 159 17.27 2.97 2.79
C GLN A 159 16.47 2.13 1.79
N GLN A 160 15.89 1.01 2.23
CA GLN A 160 15.09 0.16 1.34
C GLN A 160 13.70 0.71 1.07
N LEU A 161 13.09 1.36 2.04
CA LEU A 161 11.84 2.08 1.85
C LEU A 161 12.05 3.35 1.01
N GLU A 162 13.19 4.00 1.19
CA GLU A 162 13.62 5.14 0.38
C GLU A 162 13.87 4.73 -1.07
N TYR A 163 14.54 3.59 -1.31
CA TYR A 163 14.72 3.01 -2.64
C TYR A 163 13.38 2.70 -3.33
N ILE A 164 12.40 2.12 -2.61
CA ILE A 164 11.07 1.86 -3.16
C ILE A 164 10.36 3.17 -3.51
N LEU A 165 10.46 4.19 -2.65
CA LEU A 165 9.87 5.50 -2.89
C LEU A 165 10.55 6.26 -4.02
N GLU A 166 11.89 6.20 -4.15
CA GLU A 166 12.63 6.79 -5.26
C GLU A 166 12.26 6.16 -6.60
N HIS A 167 12.16 4.81 -6.66
CA HIS A 167 11.73 4.14 -7.88
C HIS A 167 10.26 4.36 -8.21
N MET A 168 9.43 4.62 -7.19
CA MET A 168 8.04 5.05 -7.37
C MET A 168 7.94 6.52 -7.79
N ALA A 169 8.79 7.39 -7.23
CA ALA A 169 8.87 8.80 -7.62
C ALA A 169 9.33 8.98 -9.08
N CYS A 170 10.23 8.12 -9.56
CA CYS A 170 10.67 8.13 -10.94
C CYS A 170 9.53 7.84 -11.93
N LEU A 171 8.52 7.06 -11.54
CA LEU A 171 7.32 6.82 -12.34
C LEU A 171 6.31 7.98 -12.28
N LEU A 172 6.38 8.83 -11.27
CA LEU A 172 5.49 9.98 -11.09
C LEU A 172 6.04 11.26 -11.74
N TYR A 173 7.37 11.36 -11.93
CA TYR A 173 8.01 12.59 -12.42
C TYR A 173 8.00 12.76 -13.94
N THR A 174 7.47 11.80 -14.69
CA THR A 174 7.37 11.91 -16.17
C THR A 174 6.11 12.63 -16.64
N SER A 175 5.24 13.11 -15.74
CA SER A 175 3.96 13.74 -16.10
C SER A 175 4.00 15.28 -16.18
N ASP A 176 4.99 15.93 -15.57
CA ASP A 176 5.05 17.42 -15.56
C ASP A 176 5.81 18.04 -16.75
N ALA A 177 6.34 17.21 -17.66
CA ALA A 177 7.10 17.69 -18.83
C ALA A 177 6.23 17.89 -20.08
N ALA A 178 4.91 17.73 -20.01
CA ALA A 178 4.01 17.81 -21.15
C ALA A 178 3.19 19.12 -21.25
N ASP A 179 3.32 20.04 -20.30
CA ASP A 179 2.55 21.30 -20.27
C ASP A 179 3.36 22.55 -20.64
N GLU A 180 4.57 22.41 -21.19
CA GLU A 180 5.31 23.52 -21.81
C GLU A 180 5.63 23.24 -23.28
N LEU A 181 4.64 23.31 -24.17
CA LEU A 181 4.80 23.62 -25.60
C LEU A 181 3.49 24.18 -26.17
#